data_8d0663980b900fce2becdf104ffe4364
#
_entry.id   8d0663980b900fce2becdf104ffe4364
#
_cell.length_a   1.000
_cell.length_b   1.000
_cell.length_c   1.000
_cell.angle_alpha   90.00
_cell.angle_beta   90.00
_cell.angle_gamma   90.00
#
_symmetry.space_group_name_H-M   'P 1'
#
loop_
_entity.id
_entity.type
_entity.pdbx_description
1 polymer ?
#
loop_
_entity_poly.entity_id
_entity_poly.type
_entity_poly.pdbx_seq_one_letter_code
_entity_poly.pdbx_strand_id
1 'polypeptide(L)'
;MQAFGRIKRIVTASADAIILYFDGANLDDANNACHCMLAAIDSKKKSNSWRWLRECVPSYDSLLIIFDMALIDSHGVYRAISNLSAEDMSLQSVSLQAKENESSAVIEIPVWYGAPNASDLSVVSKKTSLSIEEIIELHTSTTYKVYAV
;
A
#
# COMPACT_ATOMS: atom_id res chain seq x y z
N MET A 1 -3.79 10.63 21.15
CA MET A 1 -2.80 9.59 20.82
C MET A 1 -2.24 9.95 19.45
N GLN A 2 -0.94 10.20 19.36
CA GLN A 2 -0.34 10.83 18.18
C GLN A 2 -0.44 9.92 16.96
N ALA A 3 -0.59 10.52 15.75
CA ALA A 3 -0.64 9.84 14.44
C ALA A 3 0.56 8.88 14.19
N PHE A 4 1.61 9.00 14.99
CA PHE A 4 2.77 8.13 15.01
C PHE A 4 2.50 6.69 15.47
N GLY A 5 1.34 6.38 16.08
CA GLY A 5 1.10 5.10 16.74
C GLY A 5 1.13 3.86 15.83
N ARG A 6 1.13 4.06 14.51
CA ARG A 6 1.17 2.96 13.52
C ARG A 6 2.41 3.01 12.63
N ILE A 7 3.25 4.04 12.74
CA ILE A 7 4.52 4.08 12.03
C ILE A 7 5.56 3.30 12.84
N LYS A 8 5.98 2.17 12.31
CA LYS A 8 7.00 1.29 12.88
C LYS A 8 8.40 1.83 12.69
N ARG A 9 8.67 2.41 11.51
CA ARG A 9 10.00 2.85 11.12
C ARG A 9 9.91 3.90 10.01
N ILE A 10 10.85 4.86 10.02
CA ILE A 10 11.08 5.79 8.91
C ILE A 10 12.51 5.61 8.43
N VAL A 11 12.70 5.52 7.12
CA VAL A 11 14.00 5.31 6.48
C VAL A 11 14.20 6.36 5.40
N THR A 12 15.40 6.94 5.33
CA THR A 12 15.79 7.77 4.21
C THR A 12 16.07 6.88 3.00
N ALA A 13 15.32 7.07 1.91
CA ALA A 13 15.49 6.32 0.67
C ALA A 13 16.47 7.02 -0.28
N SER A 14 16.41 8.36 -0.34
CA SER A 14 17.34 9.22 -1.12
C SER A 14 17.41 10.59 -0.43
N ALA A 15 18.13 11.54 -1.07
CA ALA A 15 18.23 12.90 -0.56
C ALA A 15 16.85 13.60 -0.52
N ASP A 16 15.96 13.24 -1.44
CA ASP A 16 14.62 13.81 -1.66
C ASP A 16 13.47 12.85 -1.36
N ALA A 17 13.74 11.71 -0.68
CA ALA A 17 12.73 10.71 -0.40
C ALA A 17 12.92 9.99 0.94
N ILE A 18 11.80 9.72 1.61
CA ILE A 18 11.72 8.88 2.80
C ILE A 18 10.67 7.78 2.62
N ILE A 19 10.85 6.66 3.32
CA ILE A 19 9.87 5.59 3.39
C ILE A 19 9.35 5.48 4.83
N LEU A 20 8.03 5.51 4.97
CA LEU A 20 7.32 5.17 6.20
C LEU A 20 6.95 3.70 6.15
N TYR A 21 7.28 2.92 7.17
CA TYR A 21 6.80 1.55 7.35
C TYR A 21 5.73 1.53 8.44
N PHE A 22 4.67 0.79 8.19
CA PHE A 22 3.53 0.70 9.11
C PHE A 22 3.51 -0.63 9.85
N ASP A 23 3.00 -0.60 11.07
CA ASP A 23 2.74 -1.78 11.88
C ASP A 23 1.26 -2.20 11.80
N GLY A 24 1.01 -3.49 11.90
CA GLY A 24 -0.32 -4.05 11.85
C GLY A 24 -0.36 -5.49 12.38
N ALA A 25 -1.55 -5.95 12.75
CA ALA A 25 -1.77 -7.33 13.17
C ALA A 25 -1.51 -8.33 12.02
N ASN A 26 -1.68 -7.87 10.78
CA ASN A 26 -1.41 -8.59 9.54
C ASN A 26 -1.12 -7.58 8.43
N LEU A 27 -0.86 -8.07 7.21
CA LEU A 27 -0.55 -7.22 6.06
C LEU A 27 -1.71 -6.29 5.68
N ASP A 28 -2.96 -6.76 5.73
CA ASP A 28 -4.13 -5.93 5.44
C ASP A 28 -4.25 -4.75 6.39
N ASP A 29 -4.02 -4.98 7.67
CA ASP A 29 -4.10 -3.95 8.70
C ASP A 29 -2.97 -2.91 8.56
N ALA A 30 -1.75 -3.35 8.21
CA ALA A 30 -0.63 -2.45 7.92
C ALA A 30 -0.87 -1.66 6.62
N ASN A 31 -1.40 -2.30 5.58
CA ASN A 31 -1.76 -1.66 4.32
C ASN A 31 -2.87 -0.62 4.50
N ASN A 32 -3.89 -0.91 5.29
CA ASN A 32 -4.94 0.05 5.63
C ASN A 32 -4.37 1.27 6.37
N ALA A 33 -3.42 1.08 7.29
CA ALA A 33 -2.73 2.19 7.95
C ALA A 33 -1.93 3.05 6.95
N CYS A 34 -1.27 2.41 5.97
CA CYS A 34 -0.58 3.09 4.87
C CYS A 34 -1.56 3.96 4.06
N HIS A 35 -2.70 3.41 3.66
CA HIS A 35 -3.71 4.15 2.89
C HIS A 35 -4.38 5.27 3.70
N CYS A 36 -4.61 5.10 5.00
CA CYS A 36 -5.08 6.18 5.87
C CYS A 36 -4.08 7.34 5.91
N MET A 37 -2.79 7.04 6.02
CA MET A 37 -1.73 8.04 5.99
C MET A 37 -1.68 8.75 4.64
N LEU A 38 -1.73 8.00 3.54
CA LEU A 38 -1.77 8.56 2.18
C LEU A 38 -2.93 9.53 2.01
N ALA A 39 -4.13 9.16 2.42
CA ALA A 39 -5.31 10.01 2.31
C ALA A 39 -5.21 11.30 3.15
N ALA A 40 -4.62 11.22 4.35
CA ALA A 40 -4.36 12.39 5.19
C ALA A 40 -3.34 13.34 4.51
N ILE A 41 -2.28 12.81 3.93
CA ILE A 41 -1.26 13.56 3.18
C ILE A 41 -1.89 14.22 1.93
N ASP A 42 -2.70 13.49 1.17
CA ASP A 42 -3.39 14.01 -0.01
C ASP A 42 -4.34 15.17 0.31
N SER A 43 -4.98 15.14 1.47
CA SER A 43 -5.79 16.26 1.97
C SER A 43 -4.94 17.52 2.17
N LYS A 44 -3.73 17.39 2.72
CA LYS A 44 -2.79 18.52 2.88
C LYS A 44 -2.26 19.03 1.53
N LYS A 45 -2.03 18.12 0.56
CA LYS A 45 -1.65 18.47 -0.81
C LYS A 45 -2.76 19.26 -1.51
N LYS A 46 -4.01 18.80 -1.45
CA LYS A 46 -5.17 19.47 -2.05
C LYS A 46 -5.44 20.85 -1.45
N SER A 47 -5.21 21.05 -0.16
CA SER A 47 -5.31 22.36 0.51
C SER A 47 -4.13 23.28 0.21
N ASN A 48 -3.18 22.86 -0.63
CA ASN A 48 -1.93 23.56 -0.96
C ASN A 48 -1.04 23.88 0.27
N SER A 49 -1.26 23.17 1.39
CA SER A 49 -0.48 23.34 2.62
C SER A 49 0.91 22.70 2.53
N TRP A 50 1.02 21.63 1.72
CA TRP A 50 2.27 20.88 1.54
C TRP A 50 2.82 21.04 0.12
N ARG A 51 3.19 22.25 -0.26
CA ARG A 51 3.75 22.57 -1.59
C ARG A 51 5.07 21.86 -1.90
N TRP A 52 5.76 21.42 -0.88
CA TRP A 52 7.01 20.65 -0.97
C TRP A 52 6.77 19.17 -1.35
N LEU A 53 5.55 18.65 -1.19
CA LEU A 53 5.21 17.26 -1.51
C LEU A 53 5.11 17.09 -3.02
N ARG A 54 5.95 16.24 -3.58
CA ARG A 54 5.92 15.88 -5.00
C ARG A 54 5.01 14.69 -5.24
N GLU A 55 5.30 13.56 -4.59
CA GLU A 55 4.60 12.30 -4.82
C GLU A 55 4.56 11.43 -3.57
N CYS A 56 3.55 10.57 -3.49
CA CYS A 56 3.44 9.48 -2.52
C CYS A 56 3.14 8.18 -3.26
N VAL A 57 3.91 7.13 -2.97
CA VAL A 57 3.72 5.80 -3.57
C VAL A 57 3.47 4.78 -2.47
N PRO A 58 2.23 4.27 -2.35
CA PRO A 58 1.91 3.21 -1.39
C PRO A 58 2.39 1.85 -1.91
N SER A 59 2.79 1.00 -0.98
CA SER A 59 3.15 -0.40 -1.24
C SER A 59 2.89 -1.21 0.02
N TYR A 60 2.52 -2.46 -0.08
CA TYR A 60 2.30 -3.41 1.03
C TYR A 60 2.03 -2.74 2.41
N ASP A 61 3.08 -2.59 3.22
CA ASP A 61 3.08 -1.98 4.56
C ASP A 61 3.87 -0.66 4.61
N SER A 62 4.11 -0.01 3.45
CA SER A 62 4.99 1.15 3.37
C SER A 62 4.47 2.24 2.45
N LEU A 63 4.91 3.48 2.69
CA LEU A 63 4.61 4.66 1.91
C LEU A 63 5.91 5.41 1.60
N LEU A 64 6.27 5.47 0.32
CA LEU A 64 7.34 6.33 -0.16
C LEU A 64 6.79 7.76 -0.30
N ILE A 65 7.52 8.73 0.24
CA ILE A 65 7.23 10.16 0.14
C ILE A 65 8.39 10.84 -0.56
N ILE A 66 8.11 11.45 -1.71
CA ILE A 66 9.08 12.24 -2.49
C ILE A 66 8.78 13.72 -2.29
N PHE A 67 9.81 14.50 -1.99
CA PHE A 67 9.68 15.92 -1.64
C PHE A 67 10.67 16.82 -2.37
N ASP A 68 10.35 18.10 -2.44
CA ASP A 68 11.21 19.12 -3.03
C ASP A 68 12.22 19.63 -2.01
N MET A 69 13.49 19.25 -2.18
CA MET A 69 14.59 19.69 -1.30
C MET A 69 14.83 21.21 -1.30
N ALA A 70 14.37 21.94 -2.32
CA ALA A 70 14.46 23.39 -2.32
C ALA A 70 13.47 24.05 -1.34
N LEU A 71 12.42 23.33 -0.94
CA LEU A 71 11.35 23.82 -0.07
C LEU A 71 11.38 23.24 1.35
N ILE A 72 11.92 22.03 1.51
CA ILE A 72 11.96 21.33 2.81
C ILE A 72 13.11 20.32 2.83
N ASP A 73 13.68 20.09 4.00
CA ASP A 73 14.60 18.99 4.25
C ASP A 73 13.89 17.76 4.84
N SER A 74 14.58 16.64 4.94
CA SER A 74 14.04 15.39 5.50
C SER A 74 13.54 15.56 6.94
N HIS A 75 14.18 16.42 7.74
CA HIS A 75 13.77 16.70 9.10
C HIS A 75 12.46 17.52 9.16
N GLY A 76 12.30 18.46 8.23
CA GLY A 76 11.05 19.20 8.05
C GLY A 76 9.89 18.31 7.63
N VAL A 77 10.13 17.37 6.70
CA VAL A 77 9.15 16.35 6.31
C VAL A 77 8.75 15.50 7.52
N TYR A 78 9.74 15.07 8.31
CA TYR A 78 9.50 14.31 9.53
C TYR A 78 8.59 15.06 10.50
N ARG A 79 8.85 16.34 10.74
CA ARG A 79 7.99 17.18 11.61
C ARG A 79 6.60 17.39 11.03
N ALA A 80 6.48 17.58 9.72
CA ALA A 80 5.18 17.75 9.07
C ALA A 80 4.30 16.51 9.24
N ILE A 81 4.87 15.31 9.06
CA ILE A 81 4.16 14.04 9.29
C ILE A 81 3.79 13.88 10.76
N SER A 82 4.72 14.21 11.68
CA SER A 82 4.49 14.12 13.13
C SER A 82 3.35 15.01 13.61
N ASN A 83 3.10 16.11 12.92
CA ASN A 83 2.07 17.07 13.24
C ASN A 83 0.71 16.75 12.62
N LEU A 84 0.60 15.65 11.84
CA LEU A 84 -0.71 15.16 11.39
C LEU A 84 -1.53 14.75 12.61
N SER A 85 -2.72 15.33 12.74
CA SER A 85 -3.59 15.07 13.89
C SER A 85 -4.23 13.69 13.82
N ALA A 86 -4.65 13.16 14.97
CA ALA A 86 -5.43 11.94 15.02
C ALA A 86 -6.79 12.11 14.28
N GLU A 87 -7.30 13.35 14.21
CA GLU A 87 -8.52 13.69 13.48
C GLU A 87 -8.30 13.59 11.96
N ASP A 88 -7.14 14.07 11.44
CA ASP A 88 -6.78 13.91 10.03
C ASP A 88 -6.76 12.42 9.62
N MET A 89 -6.36 11.52 10.52
CA MET A 89 -6.30 10.08 10.30
C MET A 89 -7.64 9.37 10.48
N SER A 90 -8.43 9.75 11.48
CA SER A 90 -9.71 9.09 11.79
C SER A 90 -10.80 9.38 10.75
N LEU A 91 -10.88 10.61 10.26
CA LEU A 91 -11.82 10.99 9.20
C LEU A 91 -11.56 10.21 7.90
N GLN A 92 -10.29 9.89 7.62
CA GLN A 92 -9.91 9.14 6.43
C GLN A 92 -10.16 7.63 6.57
N SER A 93 -10.03 7.06 7.76
CA SER A 93 -10.32 5.63 7.98
C SER A 93 -11.79 5.31 7.71
N VAL A 94 -12.71 6.18 8.13
CA VAL A 94 -14.15 6.03 7.85
C VAL A 94 -14.45 6.17 6.36
N SER A 95 -13.81 7.11 5.66
CA SER A 95 -14.02 7.32 4.23
C SER A 95 -13.43 6.20 3.37
N LEU A 96 -12.34 5.56 3.79
CA LEU A 96 -11.76 4.42 3.09
C LEU A 96 -12.61 3.16 3.27
N GLN A 97 -13.09 2.88 4.48
CA GLN A 97 -14.01 1.76 4.73
C GLN A 97 -15.31 1.90 3.94
N ALA A 98 -15.84 3.12 3.80
CA ALA A 98 -17.02 3.37 2.96
C ALA A 98 -16.73 3.10 1.48
N LYS A 99 -15.54 3.47 0.98
CA LYS A 99 -15.13 3.21 -0.40
C LYS A 99 -14.81 1.73 -0.66
N GLU A 100 -14.23 1.02 0.29
CA GLU A 100 -14.01 -0.43 0.17
C GLU A 100 -15.36 -1.18 0.05
N ASN A 101 -16.39 -0.74 0.76
CA ASN A 101 -17.74 -1.31 0.66
C ASN A 101 -18.44 -0.99 -0.66
N GLU A 102 -18.11 0.13 -1.31
CA GLU A 102 -18.69 0.53 -2.60
C GLU A 102 -17.89 0.02 -3.82
N SER A 103 -16.60 -0.30 -3.67
CA SER A 103 -15.66 -0.54 -4.77
C SER A 103 -14.99 -1.91 -4.77
N SER A 104 -15.44 -2.87 -3.98
CA SER A 104 -14.90 -4.23 -4.03
C SER A 104 -15.45 -5.05 -5.21
N ALA A 105 -15.45 -4.46 -6.41
CA ALA A 105 -15.70 -5.22 -7.62
C ALA A 105 -14.51 -6.17 -7.84
N VAL A 106 -14.76 -7.47 -7.66
CA VAL A 106 -13.80 -8.49 -8.06
C VAL A 106 -13.63 -8.42 -9.58
N ILE A 107 -12.40 -8.18 -10.02
CA ILE A 107 -12.07 -8.18 -11.44
C ILE A 107 -11.68 -9.60 -11.82
N GLU A 108 -12.43 -10.20 -12.72
CA GLU A 108 -12.11 -11.51 -13.28
C GLU A 108 -11.03 -11.34 -14.36
N ILE A 109 -9.90 -12.01 -14.17
CA ILE A 109 -8.80 -12.04 -15.15
C ILE A 109 -8.78 -13.41 -15.79
N PRO A 110 -9.10 -13.55 -17.09
CA PRO A 110 -9.05 -14.83 -17.78
C PRO A 110 -7.60 -15.31 -17.89
N VAL A 111 -7.35 -16.57 -17.48
CA VAL A 111 -6.03 -17.19 -17.51
C VAL A 111 -6.07 -18.42 -18.41
N TRP A 112 -5.16 -18.47 -19.38
CA TRP A 112 -5.02 -19.63 -20.27
C TRP A 112 -3.87 -20.54 -19.82
N TYR A 113 -4.21 -21.65 -19.18
CA TYR A 113 -3.25 -22.64 -18.69
C TYR A 113 -2.70 -23.59 -19.76
N GLY A 114 -3.32 -23.66 -20.94
CA GLY A 114 -2.94 -24.55 -22.05
C GLY A 114 -1.97 -23.95 -23.06
N ALA A 115 -1.36 -22.79 -22.78
CA ALA A 115 -0.42 -22.18 -23.72
C ALA A 115 0.82 -23.08 -23.95
N PRO A 116 1.30 -23.27 -25.20
CA PRO A 116 2.42 -24.15 -25.52
C PRO A 116 3.71 -23.85 -24.75
N ASN A 117 3.88 -22.60 -24.31
CA ASN A 117 5.03 -22.13 -23.55
C ASN A 117 4.70 -21.85 -22.07
N ALA A 118 3.52 -22.20 -21.58
CA ALA A 118 3.14 -22.11 -20.17
C ALA A 118 3.72 -23.27 -19.39
N SER A 119 5.02 -23.26 -19.18
CA SER A 119 5.78 -24.41 -18.72
C SER A 119 5.88 -24.59 -17.20
N ASP A 120 5.38 -23.62 -16.43
CA ASP A 120 5.62 -23.62 -14.98
C ASP A 120 4.74 -24.62 -14.21
N LEU A 121 3.58 -25.02 -14.77
CA LEU A 121 2.65 -25.96 -14.12
C LEU A 121 3.32 -27.28 -13.76
N SER A 122 4.15 -27.84 -14.65
CA SER A 122 4.86 -29.10 -14.38
C SER A 122 5.92 -28.95 -13.27
N VAL A 123 6.55 -27.76 -13.17
CA VAL A 123 7.53 -27.45 -12.12
C VAL A 123 6.81 -27.27 -10.78
N VAL A 124 5.70 -26.55 -10.78
CA VAL A 124 4.85 -26.35 -9.59
C VAL A 124 4.32 -27.69 -9.09
N SER A 125 3.76 -28.53 -9.98
CA SER A 125 3.28 -29.87 -9.65
C SER A 125 4.35 -30.72 -8.97
N LYS A 126 5.55 -30.75 -9.51
CA LYS A 126 6.69 -31.50 -8.90
C LYS A 126 7.08 -30.96 -7.53
N LYS A 127 7.01 -29.64 -7.30
CA LYS A 127 7.40 -29.03 -6.02
C LYS A 127 6.32 -29.16 -4.96
N THR A 128 5.05 -29.11 -5.33
CA THR A 128 3.91 -29.15 -4.42
C THR A 128 3.34 -30.55 -4.21
N SER A 129 3.66 -31.50 -5.10
CA SER A 129 3.07 -32.84 -5.18
C SER A 129 1.56 -32.83 -5.48
N LEU A 130 1.06 -31.73 -6.05
CA LEU A 130 -0.32 -31.61 -6.51
C LEU A 130 -0.42 -31.93 -8.01
N SER A 131 -1.56 -32.44 -8.45
CA SER A 131 -1.88 -32.55 -9.87
C SER A 131 -2.02 -31.19 -10.54
N ILE A 132 -1.93 -31.12 -11.86
CA ILE A 132 -2.13 -29.87 -12.61
C ILE A 132 -3.54 -29.34 -12.40
N GLU A 133 -4.53 -30.23 -12.37
CA GLU A 133 -5.94 -29.91 -12.14
C GLU A 133 -6.15 -29.27 -10.76
N GLU A 134 -5.58 -29.85 -9.71
CA GLU A 134 -5.63 -29.31 -8.35
C GLU A 134 -4.96 -27.93 -8.25
N ILE A 135 -3.84 -27.72 -8.96
CA ILE A 135 -3.17 -26.42 -9.01
C ILE A 135 -4.06 -25.37 -9.66
N ILE A 136 -4.67 -25.70 -10.79
CA ILE A 136 -5.58 -24.81 -11.51
C ILE A 136 -6.80 -24.46 -10.63
N GLU A 137 -7.39 -25.46 -9.98
CA GLU A 137 -8.55 -25.26 -9.09
C GLU A 137 -8.19 -24.33 -7.92
N LEU A 138 -7.07 -24.56 -7.23
CA LEU A 138 -6.60 -23.69 -6.16
C LEU A 138 -6.32 -22.26 -6.64
N HIS A 139 -5.69 -22.12 -7.80
CA HIS A 139 -5.38 -20.80 -8.34
C HIS A 139 -6.63 -20.03 -8.74
N THR A 140 -7.61 -20.68 -9.36
CA THR A 140 -8.85 -20.03 -9.83
C THR A 140 -9.87 -19.79 -8.73
N SER A 141 -9.88 -20.60 -7.67
CA SER A 141 -10.80 -20.42 -6.52
C SER A 141 -10.34 -19.35 -5.54
N THR A 142 -9.09 -18.88 -5.66
CA THR A 142 -8.52 -17.89 -4.73
C THR A 142 -8.76 -16.48 -5.23
N THR A 143 -9.29 -15.61 -4.36
CA THR A 143 -9.33 -14.16 -4.61
C THR A 143 -8.01 -13.53 -4.19
N TYR A 144 -7.36 -12.85 -5.14
CA TYR A 144 -6.09 -12.17 -4.90
C TYR A 144 -6.32 -10.69 -4.64
N LYS A 145 -5.60 -10.13 -3.67
CA LYS A 145 -5.61 -8.69 -3.36
C LYS A 145 -4.35 -8.03 -3.90
N VAL A 146 -4.52 -6.91 -4.60
CA VAL A 146 -3.39 -6.09 -5.08
C VAL A 146 -3.02 -5.09 -3.99
N TYR A 147 -1.79 -5.17 -3.50
CA TYR A 147 -1.26 -4.26 -2.46
C TYR A 147 -0.34 -3.18 -3.02
N ALA A 148 0.17 -3.34 -4.23
CA ALA A 148 1.06 -2.39 -4.91
C ALA A 148 0.83 -2.44 -6.42
N VAL A 149 0.96 -1.30 -7.08
CA VAL A 149 0.86 -1.14 -8.54
C VAL A 149 2.10 -0.40 -9.03
#